data_0d1ca52491d4336143b1dfd250663391
#
_entry.id   0d1ca52491d4336143b1dfd250663391
#
_cell.length_a   1.000
_cell.length_b   1.000
_cell.length_c   1.000
_cell.angle_alpha   90.00
_cell.angle_beta   90.00
_cell.angle_gamma   90.00
#
_symmetry.space_group_name_H-M   'P 1'
#
loop_
_entity.id
_entity.type
_entity.pdbx_description
1 polymer ?
#
loop_
_entity_poly.entity_id
_entity_poly.type
_entity_poly.pdbx_seq_one_letter_code
_entity_poly.pdbx_strand_id
1 'polypeptide(L)'
;IVGLAPGLRGANRTGRPFTGDWAGDLLYETLAELGFAKGTYDERPDDGLSLIDCRITNAVRCVPPENKPTPAEINTCRAFLIPSIDEMKNLKAIVALGRIAHESVVRALGAKLSAMPFTHGAVHEAGRLRLYDSYHCSRYNTNTGVLTPKMFKDVFKKVVADLRK
;
A
#
# COMPACT_ATOMS: atom_id res chain seq x y z
N ILE A 1 3.27 -3.14 1.92
CA ILE A 1 2.12 -2.32 1.51
C ILE A 1 2.54 -1.50 0.29
N VAL A 2 1.72 -1.50 -0.77
CA VAL A 2 2.00 -0.77 -2.02
C VAL A 2 0.88 0.24 -2.27
N GLY A 3 1.24 1.53 -2.27
CA GLY A 3 0.36 2.63 -2.65
C GLY A 3 0.51 3.03 -4.11
N LEU A 4 -0.14 4.13 -4.49
CA LEU A 4 -0.12 4.66 -5.85
C LEU A 4 1.20 5.39 -6.16
N ALA A 5 1.41 6.51 -5.50
CA ALA A 5 2.51 7.45 -5.75
C ALA A 5 2.71 8.38 -4.55
N PRO A 6 3.87 9.05 -4.42
CA PRO A 6 4.07 10.06 -3.40
C PRO A 6 3.12 11.25 -3.61
N GLY A 7 2.47 11.71 -2.54
CA GLY A 7 1.74 12.97 -2.55
C GLY A 7 2.71 14.17 -2.53
N LEU A 8 2.39 15.26 -3.25
CA LEU A 8 3.23 16.44 -3.34
C LEU A 8 3.53 17.05 -1.96
N ARG A 9 2.50 17.19 -1.12
CA ARG A 9 2.59 17.72 0.25
C ARG A 9 2.85 16.64 1.30
N GLY A 10 2.69 15.37 0.92
CA GLY A 10 2.93 14.19 1.74
C GLY A 10 4.35 13.65 1.60
N ALA A 11 4.48 12.44 1.08
CA ALA A 11 5.76 11.71 0.98
C ALA A 11 6.86 12.46 0.22
N ASN A 12 6.50 13.25 -0.81
CA ASN A 12 7.49 14.05 -1.54
C ASN A 12 8.17 15.11 -0.68
N ARG A 13 7.43 15.69 0.27
CA ARG A 13 7.95 16.69 1.21
C ARG A 13 8.63 16.05 2.41
N THR A 14 8.08 14.97 2.93
CA THR A 14 8.51 14.39 4.21
C THR A 14 9.54 13.26 4.06
N GLY A 15 9.64 12.67 2.87
CA GLY A 15 10.49 11.49 2.62
C GLY A 15 9.93 10.17 3.17
N ARG A 16 8.84 10.21 3.96
CA ARG A 16 8.17 9.01 4.48
C ARG A 16 6.84 8.78 3.76
N PRO A 17 6.59 7.59 3.15
CA PRO A 17 5.33 7.29 2.50
C PRO A 17 4.12 7.57 3.39
N PHE A 18 3.04 8.10 2.82
CA PHE A 18 1.79 8.40 3.52
C PHE A 18 1.95 9.32 4.74
N THR A 19 2.93 10.22 4.72
CA THR A 19 3.19 11.13 5.84
C THR A 19 2.97 12.57 5.43
N GLY A 20 2.09 13.27 6.16
CA GLY A 20 1.69 14.65 5.87
C GLY A 20 0.62 14.74 4.77
N ASP A 21 -0.12 13.67 4.53
CA ASP A 21 -1.32 13.64 3.71
C ASP A 21 -2.44 12.84 4.39
N TRP A 22 -3.68 13.09 3.96
CA TRP A 22 -4.89 12.49 4.55
C TRP A 22 -4.87 10.96 4.61
N ALA A 23 -4.26 10.32 3.64
CA ALA A 23 -4.25 8.86 3.56
C ALA A 23 -3.40 8.22 4.67
N GLY A 24 -2.46 8.96 5.23
CA GLY A 24 -1.59 8.51 6.30
C GLY A 24 -2.32 8.25 7.61
N ASP A 25 -3.30 9.09 7.96
CA ASP A 25 -4.02 8.97 9.23
C ASP A 25 -4.65 7.59 9.40
N LEU A 26 -5.49 7.19 8.44
CA LEU A 26 -6.15 5.90 8.47
C LEU A 26 -5.16 4.74 8.36
N LEU A 27 -4.13 4.86 7.51
CA LEU A 27 -3.14 3.79 7.33
C LEU A 27 -2.33 3.56 8.61
N TYR A 28 -1.71 4.60 9.16
CA TYR A 28 -0.85 4.44 10.34
C TYR A 28 -1.63 4.11 11.61
N GLU A 29 -2.85 4.64 11.79
CA GLU A 29 -3.75 4.20 12.85
C GLU A 29 -4.02 2.69 12.76
N THR A 30 -4.36 2.20 11.55
CA THR A 30 -4.64 0.77 11.31
C THR A 30 -3.41 -0.09 11.60
N LEU A 31 -2.22 0.34 11.15
CA LEU A 31 -0.99 -0.39 11.39
C LEU A 31 -0.60 -0.44 12.86
N ALA A 32 -0.77 0.65 13.60
CA ALA A 32 -0.52 0.69 15.04
C ALA A 32 -1.49 -0.21 15.82
N GLU A 33 -2.78 -0.14 15.50
CA GLU A 33 -3.81 -0.98 16.14
C GLU A 33 -3.54 -2.49 15.94
N LEU A 34 -2.99 -2.88 14.78
CA LEU A 34 -2.76 -4.28 14.43
C LEU A 34 -1.32 -4.77 14.69
N GLY A 35 -0.46 -3.93 15.28
CA GLY A 35 0.88 -4.30 15.69
C GLY A 35 1.95 -4.21 14.59
N PHE A 36 1.64 -3.58 13.45
CA PHE A 36 2.60 -3.32 12.36
C PHE A 36 3.32 -1.96 12.48
N ALA A 37 2.99 -1.18 13.50
CA ALA A 37 3.70 0.05 13.83
C ALA A 37 3.73 0.26 15.35
N LYS A 38 4.73 0.99 15.82
CA LYS A 38 4.87 1.45 17.21
C LYS A 38 5.28 2.92 17.24
N GLY A 39 5.03 3.59 18.36
CA GLY A 39 5.24 5.02 18.51
C GLY A 39 3.99 5.81 18.13
N THR A 40 4.13 7.12 18.01
CA THR A 40 3.03 8.03 17.70
C THR A 40 3.16 8.56 16.27
N TYR A 41 2.10 8.50 15.49
CA TYR A 41 2.00 9.17 14.22
C TYR A 41 1.55 10.62 14.42
N ASP A 42 2.37 11.58 14.00
CA ASP A 42 2.10 13.02 14.10
C ASP A 42 2.40 13.74 12.76
N GLU A 43 2.11 13.08 11.65
CA GLU A 43 2.29 13.59 10.27
C GLU A 43 3.69 14.12 9.93
N ARG A 44 4.71 13.76 10.71
CA ARG A 44 6.11 14.18 10.54
C ARG A 44 7.02 12.97 10.44
N PRO A 45 8.13 13.07 9.67
CA PRO A 45 9.07 11.94 9.53
C PRO A 45 9.85 11.63 10.82
N ASP A 46 9.90 12.57 11.75
CA ASP A 46 10.63 12.51 13.02
C ASP A 46 9.71 12.34 14.25
N ASP A 47 8.50 11.84 14.07
CA ASP A 47 7.49 11.69 15.12
C ASP A 47 7.67 10.44 16.02
N GLY A 48 8.75 9.69 15.82
CA GLY A 48 9.05 8.49 16.60
C GLY A 48 8.27 7.24 16.18
N LEU A 49 7.42 7.33 15.17
CA LEU A 49 6.75 6.14 14.62
C LEU A 49 7.72 5.27 13.85
N SER A 50 7.70 3.97 14.10
CA SER A 50 8.43 2.96 13.35
C SER A 50 7.55 1.78 12.96
N LEU A 51 7.79 1.25 11.77
CA LEU A 51 7.10 0.07 11.25
C LEU A 51 7.70 -1.20 11.84
N ILE A 52 6.86 -2.20 12.07
CA ILE A 52 7.23 -3.52 12.58
C ILE A 52 6.85 -4.56 11.52
N ASP A 53 7.82 -5.34 11.07
CA ASP A 53 7.64 -6.44 10.10
C ASP A 53 6.87 -6.04 8.82
N CYS A 54 6.88 -4.75 8.49
CA CYS A 54 6.27 -4.27 7.27
C CYS A 54 7.06 -3.12 6.62
N ARG A 55 6.88 -2.98 5.31
CA ARG A 55 7.43 -1.89 4.50
C ARG A 55 6.31 -1.24 3.71
N ILE A 56 6.36 0.07 3.54
CA ILE A 56 5.45 0.81 2.67
C ILE A 56 6.25 1.33 1.47
N THR A 57 5.71 1.15 0.28
CA THR A 57 6.24 1.68 -0.97
C THR A 57 5.11 2.12 -1.90
N ASN A 58 5.43 2.66 -3.07
CA ASN A 58 4.46 3.05 -4.07
C ASN A 58 4.76 2.39 -5.41
N ALA A 59 3.73 2.19 -6.22
CA ALA A 59 3.84 1.70 -7.60
C ALA A 59 4.60 2.69 -8.49
N VAL A 60 4.46 4.00 -8.22
CA VAL A 60 5.19 5.08 -8.89
C VAL A 60 6.00 5.85 -7.86
N ARG A 61 7.26 6.17 -8.16
CA ARG A 61 8.20 6.79 -7.21
C ARG A 61 8.24 8.30 -7.25
N CYS A 62 7.79 8.91 -8.34
CA CYS A 62 7.72 10.36 -8.51
C CYS A 62 6.29 10.86 -8.35
N VAL A 63 6.12 12.13 -8.01
CA VAL A 63 4.80 12.76 -7.93
C VAL A 63 4.25 12.93 -9.35
N PRO A 64 3.17 12.21 -9.71
CA PRO A 64 2.56 12.39 -11.01
C PRO A 64 1.64 13.62 -11.00
N PRO A 65 1.50 14.35 -12.12
CA PRO A 65 0.53 15.43 -12.23
C PRO A 65 -0.87 14.98 -11.84
N GLU A 66 -1.54 15.76 -10.98
CA GLU A 66 -2.90 15.48 -10.49
C GLU A 66 -3.10 14.07 -9.86
N ASN A 67 -2.05 13.45 -9.35
CA ASN A 67 -2.05 12.05 -8.87
C ASN A 67 -2.49 11.02 -9.93
N LYS A 68 -2.25 11.32 -11.21
CA LYS A 68 -2.60 10.46 -12.34
C LYS A 68 -1.36 10.05 -13.12
N PRO A 69 -0.65 9.00 -12.70
CA PRO A 69 0.51 8.52 -13.43
C PRO A 69 0.12 7.98 -14.81
N THR A 70 0.94 8.24 -15.80
CA THR A 70 0.80 7.64 -17.12
C THR A 70 1.17 6.16 -17.12
N PRO A 71 0.70 5.36 -18.09
CA PRO A 71 1.13 3.97 -18.23
C PRO A 71 2.65 3.82 -18.38
N ALA A 72 3.32 4.76 -19.05
CA ALA A 72 4.77 4.76 -19.20
C ALA A 72 5.49 4.92 -17.86
N GLU A 73 5.05 5.87 -17.01
CA GLU A 73 5.59 6.07 -15.66
C GLU A 73 5.39 4.83 -14.78
N ILE A 74 4.20 4.23 -14.81
CA ILE A 74 3.89 3.01 -14.05
C ILE A 74 4.81 1.86 -14.50
N ASN A 75 4.99 1.67 -15.80
CA ASN A 75 5.83 0.60 -16.36
C ASN A 75 7.31 0.81 -16.01
N THR A 76 7.81 2.03 -16.14
CA THR A 76 9.20 2.37 -15.80
C THR A 76 9.47 2.16 -14.30
N CYS A 77 8.55 2.63 -13.43
CA CYS A 77 8.70 2.48 -11.98
C CYS A 77 8.61 1.03 -11.50
N ARG A 78 7.98 0.13 -12.26
CA ARG A 78 7.92 -1.30 -11.90
C ARG A 78 9.30 -1.93 -11.80
N ALA A 79 10.30 -1.45 -12.54
CA ALA A 79 11.68 -1.90 -12.44
C ALA A 79 12.28 -1.71 -11.03
N PHE A 80 11.72 -0.81 -10.22
CA PHE A 80 12.12 -0.61 -8.82
C PHE A 80 11.24 -1.41 -7.84
N LEU A 81 10.00 -1.71 -8.21
CA LEU A 81 9.10 -2.49 -7.37
C LEU A 81 9.52 -3.96 -7.29
N ILE A 82 9.94 -4.54 -8.41
CA ILE A 82 10.40 -5.94 -8.50
C ILE A 82 11.52 -6.24 -7.48
N PRO A 83 12.69 -5.56 -7.52
CA PRO A 83 13.75 -5.84 -6.56
C PRO A 83 13.31 -5.53 -5.12
N SER A 84 12.46 -4.53 -4.89
CA SER A 84 11.93 -4.21 -3.56
C SER A 84 11.12 -5.37 -2.95
N ILE A 85 10.46 -6.18 -3.79
CA ILE A 85 9.74 -7.39 -3.37
C ILE A 85 10.73 -8.55 -3.17
N ASP A 86 11.68 -8.74 -4.09
CA ASP A 86 12.62 -9.87 -4.11
C ASP A 86 13.62 -9.82 -2.95
N GLU A 87 14.03 -8.63 -2.54
CA GLU A 87 14.93 -8.42 -1.40
C GLU A 87 14.31 -8.84 -0.06
N MET A 88 13.00 -8.84 0.06
CA MET A 88 12.30 -9.21 1.29
C MET A 88 12.11 -10.74 1.37
N LYS A 89 13.15 -11.45 1.80
CA LYS A 89 13.16 -12.94 1.83
C LYS A 89 12.06 -13.56 2.69
N ASN A 90 11.64 -12.85 3.75
CA ASN A 90 10.59 -13.30 4.67
C ASN A 90 9.20 -12.74 4.31
N LEU A 91 9.06 -12.06 3.16
CA LEU A 91 7.78 -11.54 2.73
C LEU A 91 6.77 -12.68 2.52
N LYS A 92 5.59 -12.53 3.12
CA LYS A 92 4.46 -13.47 3.01
C LYS A 92 3.21 -12.82 2.41
N ALA A 93 3.02 -11.53 2.66
CA ALA A 93 1.81 -10.81 2.26
C ALA A 93 2.15 -9.46 1.62
N ILE A 94 1.40 -9.08 0.60
CA ILE A 94 1.42 -7.75 -0.01
C ILE A 94 0.00 -7.18 0.07
N VAL A 95 -0.14 -5.95 0.54
CA VAL A 95 -1.41 -5.21 0.51
C VAL A 95 -1.31 -4.13 -0.56
N ALA A 96 -2.16 -4.20 -1.58
CA ALA A 96 -2.24 -3.20 -2.64
C ALA A 96 -3.35 -2.19 -2.32
N LEU A 97 -3.00 -0.92 -2.26
CA LEU A 97 -3.93 0.18 -2.01
C LEU A 97 -4.36 0.81 -3.34
N GLY A 98 -5.45 0.31 -3.88
CA GLY A 98 -6.06 0.75 -5.14
C GLY A 98 -5.62 -0.06 -6.37
N ARG A 99 -6.39 0.09 -7.45
CA ARG A 99 -6.23 -0.69 -8.69
C ARG A 99 -4.83 -0.58 -9.30
N ILE A 100 -4.25 0.63 -9.39
CA ILE A 100 -2.94 0.81 -10.02
C ILE A 100 -1.84 0.11 -9.22
N ALA A 101 -1.89 0.17 -7.89
CA ALA A 101 -0.97 -0.55 -7.03
C ALA A 101 -1.11 -2.06 -7.22
N HIS A 102 -2.34 -2.58 -7.22
CA HIS A 102 -2.64 -3.98 -7.50
C HIS A 102 -2.07 -4.45 -8.85
N GLU A 103 -2.41 -3.74 -9.94
CA GLU A 103 -1.94 -4.10 -11.29
C GLU A 103 -0.40 -4.07 -11.41
N SER A 104 0.25 -3.12 -10.72
CA SER A 104 1.70 -3.05 -10.68
C SER A 104 2.31 -4.23 -9.94
N VAL A 105 1.71 -4.64 -8.82
CA VAL A 105 2.15 -5.83 -8.05
C VAL A 105 1.93 -7.10 -8.85
N VAL A 106 0.75 -7.32 -9.42
CA VAL A 106 0.44 -8.51 -10.22
C VAL A 106 1.45 -8.67 -11.36
N ARG A 107 1.75 -7.58 -12.08
CA ARG A 107 2.75 -7.60 -13.16
C ARG A 107 4.18 -7.79 -12.64
N ALA A 108 4.52 -7.21 -11.49
CA ALA A 108 5.83 -7.40 -10.85
C ALA A 108 6.05 -8.86 -10.43
N LEU A 109 4.99 -9.55 -10.05
CA LEU A 109 5.01 -10.99 -9.72
C LEU A 109 4.95 -11.90 -10.97
N GLY A 110 4.93 -11.34 -12.18
CA GLY A 110 4.85 -12.10 -13.43
C GLY A 110 3.48 -12.75 -13.70
N ALA A 111 2.44 -12.35 -12.95
CA ALA A 111 1.11 -12.90 -13.09
C ALA A 111 0.25 -12.13 -14.12
N LYS A 112 -0.83 -12.76 -14.56
CA LYS A 112 -1.80 -12.15 -15.48
C LYS A 112 -2.89 -11.43 -14.69
N LEU A 113 -3.25 -10.21 -15.08
CA LEU A 113 -4.33 -9.44 -14.46
C LEU A 113 -5.70 -10.16 -14.52
N SER A 114 -5.94 -10.91 -15.60
CA SER A 114 -7.17 -11.70 -15.75
C SER A 114 -7.30 -12.83 -14.73
N ALA A 115 -6.18 -13.33 -14.20
CA ALA A 115 -6.17 -14.37 -13.17
C ALA A 115 -6.36 -13.79 -11.75
N MET A 116 -6.11 -12.51 -11.58
CA MET A 116 -6.18 -11.80 -10.30
C MET A 116 -6.94 -10.48 -10.47
N PRO A 117 -8.28 -10.49 -10.64
CA PRO A 117 -9.05 -9.27 -10.83
C PRO A 117 -9.10 -8.45 -9.54
N PHE A 118 -8.84 -7.14 -9.65
CA PHE A 118 -8.90 -6.24 -8.50
C PHE A 118 -10.31 -6.12 -7.94
N THR A 119 -10.47 -6.43 -6.67
CA THR A 119 -11.70 -6.20 -5.90
C THR A 119 -11.35 -5.92 -4.45
N HIS A 120 -11.97 -4.89 -3.84
CA HIS A 120 -11.74 -4.60 -2.42
C HIS A 120 -12.03 -5.82 -1.54
N GLY A 121 -11.07 -6.17 -0.68
CA GLY A 121 -11.16 -7.33 0.21
C GLY A 121 -10.82 -8.67 -0.43
N ALA A 122 -10.48 -8.70 -1.74
CA ALA A 122 -10.01 -9.91 -2.39
C ALA A 122 -8.63 -10.33 -1.88
N VAL A 123 -8.36 -11.63 -1.95
CA VAL A 123 -7.07 -12.24 -1.63
C VAL A 123 -6.69 -13.15 -2.78
N HIS A 124 -5.49 -12.99 -3.31
CA HIS A 124 -4.96 -13.78 -4.41
C HIS A 124 -3.71 -14.54 -3.96
N GLU A 125 -3.63 -15.81 -4.32
CA GLU A 125 -2.42 -16.62 -4.13
C GLU A 125 -1.45 -16.35 -5.28
N ALA A 126 -0.24 -15.92 -4.97
CA ALA A 126 0.82 -15.61 -5.92
C ALA A 126 2.12 -16.33 -5.55
N GLY A 127 2.19 -17.64 -5.82
CA GLY A 127 3.29 -18.51 -5.39
C GLY A 127 3.38 -18.57 -3.87
N ARG A 128 4.50 -18.11 -3.31
CA ARG A 128 4.70 -18.06 -1.84
C ARG A 128 4.04 -16.85 -1.18
N LEU A 129 3.51 -15.91 -1.96
CA LEU A 129 2.94 -14.65 -1.47
C LEU A 129 1.42 -14.66 -1.59
N ARG A 130 0.77 -13.90 -0.71
CA ARG A 130 -0.63 -13.51 -0.82
C ARG A 130 -0.74 -12.03 -1.11
N LEU A 131 -1.53 -11.68 -2.12
CA LEU A 131 -1.86 -10.31 -2.46
C LEU A 131 -3.26 -9.98 -1.96
N TYR A 132 -3.36 -8.95 -1.14
CA TYR A 132 -4.60 -8.45 -0.56
C TYR A 132 -4.96 -7.12 -1.21
N ASP A 133 -6.20 -6.97 -1.63
CA ASP A 133 -6.69 -5.77 -2.28
C ASP A 133 -7.48 -4.88 -1.33
N SER A 134 -7.16 -3.60 -1.33
CA SER A 134 -7.97 -2.57 -0.71
C SER A 134 -8.23 -1.42 -1.67
N TYR A 135 -9.39 -0.77 -1.59
CA TYR A 135 -9.51 0.58 -2.11
C TYR A 135 -8.47 1.48 -1.47
N HIS A 136 -8.01 2.47 -2.22
CA HIS A 136 -7.03 3.43 -1.71
C HIS A 136 -7.65 4.27 -0.58
N CYS A 137 -6.92 4.48 0.52
CA CYS A 137 -7.35 5.27 1.68
C CYS A 137 -7.27 6.79 1.44
N SER A 138 -7.52 7.23 0.22
CA SER A 138 -7.55 8.64 -0.16
C SER A 138 -8.71 9.39 0.49
N ARG A 139 -8.53 10.70 0.65
CA ARG A 139 -9.59 11.60 1.13
C ARG A 139 -10.87 11.46 0.31
N TYR A 140 -10.77 11.30 -1.00
CA TYR A 140 -11.94 11.12 -1.86
C TYR A 140 -12.73 9.86 -1.47
N ASN A 141 -12.07 8.70 -1.40
CA ASN A 141 -12.74 7.44 -1.10
C ASN A 141 -13.34 7.41 0.32
N THR A 142 -12.65 8.02 1.29
CA THR A 142 -13.15 8.06 2.68
C THR A 142 -14.33 9.03 2.83
N ASN A 143 -14.26 10.21 2.20
CA ASN A 143 -15.33 11.20 2.29
C ASN A 143 -16.59 10.81 1.51
N THR A 144 -16.45 10.07 0.41
CA THR A 144 -17.58 9.58 -0.40
C THR A 144 -18.18 8.27 0.11
N GLY A 145 -17.60 7.67 1.14
CA GLY A 145 -18.05 6.38 1.68
C GLY A 145 -17.71 5.18 0.82
N VAL A 146 -16.94 5.34 -0.26
CA VAL A 146 -16.41 4.22 -1.07
C VAL A 146 -15.52 3.31 -0.22
N LEU A 147 -14.77 3.89 0.72
CA LEU A 147 -13.99 3.17 1.71
C LEU A 147 -14.32 3.69 3.11
N THR A 148 -14.81 2.83 3.98
CA THR A 148 -14.95 3.15 5.40
C THR A 148 -13.72 2.68 6.19
N PRO A 149 -13.41 3.29 7.37
CA PRO A 149 -12.33 2.81 8.24
C PRO A 149 -12.47 1.33 8.59
N LYS A 150 -13.70 0.86 8.82
CA LYS A 150 -13.98 -0.55 9.10
C LYS A 150 -13.57 -1.45 7.93
N MET A 151 -14.00 -1.12 6.71
CA MET A 151 -13.64 -1.87 5.51
C MET A 151 -12.12 -1.96 5.33
N PHE A 152 -11.41 -0.85 5.56
CA PHE A 152 -9.95 -0.80 5.46
C PHE A 152 -9.27 -1.70 6.51
N LYS A 153 -9.66 -1.55 7.78
CA LYS A 153 -9.15 -2.37 8.89
C LYS A 153 -9.43 -3.86 8.70
N ASP A 154 -10.59 -4.23 8.13
CA ASP A 154 -10.95 -5.63 7.90
C ASP A 154 -10.01 -6.32 6.89
N VAL A 155 -9.48 -5.60 5.87
CA VAL A 155 -8.44 -6.15 4.98
C VAL A 155 -7.17 -6.49 5.78
N PHE A 156 -6.69 -5.58 6.61
CA PHE A 156 -5.49 -5.81 7.41
C PHE A 156 -5.67 -6.88 8.49
N LYS A 157 -6.88 -7.01 9.06
CA LYS A 157 -7.21 -8.12 9.98
C LYS A 157 -7.09 -9.49 9.30
N LYS A 158 -7.49 -9.61 8.03
CA LYS A 158 -7.26 -10.83 7.25
C LYS A 158 -5.77 -11.14 7.11
N VAL A 159 -4.96 -10.12 6.80
CA VAL A 159 -3.49 -10.27 6.73
C VAL A 159 -2.95 -10.83 8.05
N VAL A 160 -3.31 -10.22 9.19
CA VAL A 160 -2.88 -10.69 10.53
C VAL A 160 -3.28 -12.13 10.77
N ALA A 161 -4.55 -12.48 10.48
CA ALA A 161 -5.06 -13.84 10.68
C ALA A 161 -4.29 -14.88 9.84
N ASP A 162 -3.91 -14.52 8.62
CA ASP A 162 -3.18 -15.42 7.73
C ASP A 162 -1.68 -15.51 8.04
N LEU A 163 -1.07 -14.46 8.58
CA LEU A 163 0.32 -14.49 9.02
C LEU A 163 0.56 -15.29 10.30
N ARG A 164 -0.49 -15.51 11.10
CA ARG A 164 -0.43 -16.28 12.36
C ARG A 164 -0.65 -17.78 12.19
N LYS A 165 -1.00 -18.20 10.97
CA LYS A 165 -1.11 -19.63 10.58
C LYS A 165 0.25 -20.21 10.22
#